data_3363e4b13115ff692fd197131a10de2d
#
_entry.id   3363e4b13115ff692fd197131a10de2d
#
_cell.length_a   1.000
_cell.length_b   1.000
_cell.length_c   1.000
_cell.angle_alpha   90.00
_cell.angle_beta   90.00
_cell.angle_gamma   90.00
#
_symmetry.space_group_name_H-M   'P 1'
#
loop_
_entity.id
_entity.type
_entity.pdbx_description
1 polymer ?
#
loop_
_entity_poly.entity_id
_entity_poly.type
_entity_poly.pdbx_seq_one_letter_code
_entity_poly.pdbx_strand_id
1 'polypeptide(L)'
;MRARNKRMEYMKELDFPFDAEYVLRKKKSLKRALLEREGVKYLNKKIAILGGSTTENIKLMLELFLLNNGIAPEFYESEYNRYWEDAVFGTPELDEFKPDLIYIHTTVRNLKIRPDVTMSSSQIDEILDAEYKRFEAMWEKIEERYGCIVIQNNFEQPYYRLLGNSDISDIHGLSNFLSRLNLKFAEYAQTHEKFHLNDIHYISAEYGIKNWSDPADWYRYKYNPCVAATPDLAYNLARIIKALYGKNKKAIACDLDNTLWGGVVGDDGPENIKIGREDAVSELYEEFQGYIRAHRDLGILLTVASKNDEENALAGLARPDGVLKKDDFLVIKANWENKNTNIANTAAEINIGADAFVFVDDNPMERNIVESTIDGIAVPDLGDPETYIRIMDGAGYFEVTGLSADDLKRNEMYKANISRATAAASFTDYTEYLKSLEMKAEILPFSPMYMARITELTNKSNQFNLTTRRCTQAETESFAADPNYITLYGKLIDKFGDNGVVSVVFGHVNDEDSTPDCKIFDIDLWLMSCRVLKRDMECAMMDELVRLAKEKGVDKIRGFYYPTAKNKMVKEFYADRGYTKVSEDEEGNTVWELETEGYENRNSVIAVN
;
A
#
# COMPACT_ATOMS: atom_id res chain seq x y z
N MET A 1 16.05 -18.85 32.26
CA MET A 1 15.05 -19.45 31.35
C MET A 1 14.03 -18.41 30.97
N ARG A 2 13.74 -18.28 29.67
CA ARG A 2 12.82 -17.32 28.98
C ARG A 2 13.24 -15.84 28.96
N ALA A 3 14.37 -15.51 28.31
CA ALA A 3 14.44 -14.32 27.50
C ALA A 3 13.62 -14.61 26.23
N ARG A 4 12.33 -14.34 26.26
CA ARG A 4 11.43 -14.42 25.10
C ARG A 4 11.80 -13.26 24.18
N ASN A 5 12.25 -13.55 22.96
CA ASN A 5 12.49 -12.61 21.89
C ASN A 5 11.33 -11.58 21.80
N LYS A 6 11.62 -10.33 22.21
CA LYS A 6 10.65 -9.22 22.20
C LYS A 6 10.61 -8.49 20.83
N ARG A 7 10.94 -9.18 19.75
CA ARG A 7 10.97 -8.62 18.40
C ARG A 7 9.91 -9.25 17.49
N MET A 8 8.64 -9.27 17.90
CA MET A 8 7.58 -9.52 16.94
C MET A 8 7.07 -8.18 16.41
N GLU A 9 7.30 -7.91 15.14
CA GLU A 9 6.83 -6.70 14.45
C GLU A 9 5.29 -6.70 14.32
N TYR A 10 4.64 -7.88 14.41
CA TYR A 10 3.19 -8.08 14.36
C TYR A 10 2.69 -8.93 15.54
N MET A 11 1.43 -8.71 15.91
CA MET A 11 0.72 -9.59 16.85
C MET A 11 -0.19 -10.52 16.06
N LYS A 12 0.08 -11.82 16.09
CA LYS A 12 -0.70 -12.85 15.37
C LYS A 12 -2.19 -12.85 15.71
N GLU A 13 -2.53 -12.50 16.94
CA GLU A 13 -3.92 -12.41 17.38
C GLU A 13 -4.73 -11.33 16.65
N LEU A 14 -4.05 -10.43 15.91
CA LEU A 14 -4.64 -9.38 15.07
C LEU A 14 -4.45 -9.64 13.57
N ASP A 15 -3.82 -10.74 13.19
CA ASP A 15 -3.69 -11.15 11.79
C ASP A 15 -4.89 -12.04 11.39
N PHE A 16 -5.24 -11.97 10.12
CA PHE A 16 -6.33 -12.80 9.59
C PHE A 16 -5.90 -14.27 9.41
N PRO A 17 -6.76 -15.23 9.78
CA PRO A 17 -8.03 -15.08 10.47
C PRO A 17 -7.85 -14.81 11.97
N PHE A 18 -8.49 -13.78 12.49
CA PHE A 18 -8.46 -13.42 13.91
C PHE A 18 -9.77 -13.84 14.62
N ASP A 19 -9.68 -14.04 15.93
CA ASP A 19 -10.85 -14.24 16.78
C ASP A 19 -11.42 -12.88 17.21
N ALA A 20 -12.51 -12.46 16.56
CA ALA A 20 -13.16 -11.18 16.80
C ALA A 20 -13.62 -11.01 18.26
N GLU A 21 -14.13 -12.08 18.90
CA GLU A 21 -14.56 -12.06 20.31
C GLU A 21 -13.35 -11.87 21.24
N TYR A 22 -12.25 -12.56 20.95
CA TYR A 22 -11.01 -12.39 21.70
C TYR A 22 -10.48 -10.96 21.58
N VAL A 23 -10.43 -10.39 20.37
CA VAL A 23 -9.97 -9.01 20.12
C VAL A 23 -10.81 -8.01 20.90
N LEU A 24 -12.15 -8.09 20.80
CA LEU A 24 -13.08 -7.25 21.55
C LEU A 24 -12.85 -7.33 23.05
N ARG A 25 -12.70 -8.55 23.60
CA ARG A 25 -12.50 -8.79 25.04
C ARG A 25 -11.14 -8.30 25.51
N LYS A 26 -10.10 -8.41 24.70
CA LYS A 26 -8.69 -8.13 25.06
C LYS A 26 -8.18 -6.78 24.57
N LYS A 27 -9.01 -5.94 23.96
CA LYS A 27 -8.63 -4.68 23.31
C LYS A 27 -7.65 -3.81 24.10
N LYS A 28 -7.86 -3.66 25.44
CA LYS A 28 -6.97 -2.83 26.30
C LYS A 28 -5.57 -3.45 26.47
N SER A 29 -5.49 -4.77 26.64
CA SER A 29 -4.21 -5.48 26.79
C SER A 29 -3.45 -5.56 25.47
N LEU A 30 -4.15 -5.77 24.35
CA LEU A 30 -3.57 -5.74 23.01
C LEU A 30 -3.01 -4.36 22.70
N LYS A 31 -3.77 -3.28 22.90
CA LYS A 31 -3.29 -1.90 22.69
C LYS A 31 -2.02 -1.62 23.48
N ARG A 32 -2.00 -1.95 24.79
CA ARG A 32 -0.82 -1.75 25.62
C ARG A 32 0.40 -2.51 25.07
N ALA A 33 0.23 -3.79 24.73
CA ALA A 33 1.31 -4.59 24.16
C ALA A 33 1.83 -4.05 22.83
N LEU A 34 0.94 -3.51 21.98
CA LEU A 34 1.31 -2.84 20.73
C LEU A 34 2.16 -1.59 20.97
N LEU A 35 1.79 -0.76 21.93
CA LEU A 35 2.50 0.48 22.25
C LEU A 35 3.83 0.24 23.01
N GLU A 36 3.97 -0.90 23.71
CA GLU A 36 5.20 -1.31 24.41
C GLU A 36 6.21 -2.03 23.50
N ARG A 37 5.96 -2.16 22.19
CA ARG A 37 6.91 -2.77 21.25
C ARG A 37 8.17 -1.93 21.12
N GLU A 38 9.32 -2.55 21.39
CA GLU A 38 10.62 -1.92 21.23
C GLU A 38 11.06 -1.93 19.75
N GLY A 39 11.59 -0.80 19.27
CA GLY A 39 12.18 -0.68 17.92
C GLY A 39 11.18 -0.44 16.79
N VAL A 40 9.88 -0.34 17.08
CA VAL A 40 8.86 0.01 16.07
C VAL A 40 8.76 1.52 15.94
N LYS A 41 9.10 2.06 14.78
CA LYS A 41 8.86 3.47 14.43
C LYS A 41 7.49 3.58 13.78
N TYR A 42 6.52 4.10 14.52
CA TYR A 42 5.17 4.30 14.01
C TYR A 42 5.08 5.47 13.04
N LEU A 43 4.27 5.30 12.00
CA LEU A 43 3.81 6.39 11.15
C LEU A 43 2.61 7.06 11.81
N ASN A 44 2.78 8.27 12.31
CA ASN A 44 1.69 9.03 12.93
C ASN A 44 0.74 9.56 11.86
N LYS A 45 -0.58 9.38 12.05
CA LYS A 45 -1.62 9.85 11.14
C LYS A 45 -2.84 10.38 11.88
N LYS A 46 -3.34 11.52 11.41
CA LYS A 46 -4.55 12.15 11.90
C LYS A 46 -5.76 11.68 11.12
N ILE A 47 -6.66 10.97 11.78
CA ILE A 47 -7.83 10.33 11.16
C ILE A 47 -9.09 10.93 11.79
N ALA A 48 -9.91 11.60 10.98
CA ALA A 48 -11.22 12.04 11.43
C ALA A 48 -12.27 10.97 11.08
N ILE A 49 -13.13 10.62 12.03
CA ILE A 49 -14.26 9.72 11.86
C ILE A 49 -15.55 10.53 11.92
N LEU A 50 -16.24 10.67 10.78
CA LEU A 50 -17.53 11.33 10.69
C LEU A 50 -18.63 10.27 10.68
N GLY A 51 -19.33 10.12 11.80
CA GLY A 51 -20.23 9.02 12.06
C GLY A 51 -21.71 9.33 11.89
N GLY A 52 -22.40 8.55 11.05
CA GLY A 52 -23.87 8.49 10.98
C GLY A 52 -24.48 7.54 12.03
N SER A 53 -23.65 6.80 12.74
CA SER A 53 -23.98 5.96 13.90
C SER A 53 -22.91 6.18 14.99
N THR A 54 -23.05 5.53 16.14
CA THR A 54 -22.01 5.58 17.19
C THR A 54 -20.79 4.81 16.76
N THR A 55 -19.60 5.46 16.75
CA THR A 55 -18.37 4.97 16.13
C THR A 55 -17.28 4.56 17.12
N GLU A 56 -17.49 4.73 18.43
CA GLU A 56 -16.48 4.46 19.47
C GLU A 56 -15.84 3.07 19.35
N ASN A 57 -16.65 2.02 19.14
CA ASN A 57 -16.10 0.66 19.00
C ASN A 57 -15.32 0.49 17.69
N ILE A 58 -15.76 1.13 16.59
CA ILE A 58 -15.03 1.14 15.32
C ILE A 58 -13.65 1.77 15.52
N LYS A 59 -13.59 2.96 16.14
CA LYS A 59 -12.35 3.66 16.47
C LYS A 59 -11.39 2.80 17.28
N LEU A 60 -11.88 2.15 18.34
CA LEU A 60 -11.06 1.30 19.20
C LEU A 60 -10.48 0.08 18.46
N MET A 61 -11.27 -0.56 17.60
CA MET A 61 -10.80 -1.70 16.81
C MET A 61 -9.85 -1.26 15.71
N LEU A 62 -10.18 -0.16 15.01
CA LEU A 62 -9.33 0.42 13.97
C LEU A 62 -7.93 0.79 14.53
N GLU A 63 -7.87 1.36 15.72
CA GLU A 63 -6.62 1.70 16.39
C GLU A 63 -5.72 0.45 16.56
N LEU A 64 -6.28 -0.68 17.00
CA LEU A 64 -5.53 -1.92 17.18
C LEU A 64 -4.93 -2.43 15.86
N PHE A 65 -5.75 -2.50 14.82
CA PHE A 65 -5.29 -2.99 13.52
C PHE A 65 -4.28 -2.04 12.85
N LEU A 66 -4.45 -0.73 13.01
CA LEU A 66 -3.49 0.24 12.50
C LEU A 66 -2.15 0.17 13.25
N LEU A 67 -2.18 0.10 14.59
CA LEU A 67 -0.97 -0.09 15.40
C LEU A 67 -0.26 -1.39 15.03
N ASN A 68 -1.01 -2.49 14.77
CA ASN A 68 -0.42 -3.73 14.31
C ASN A 68 0.32 -3.58 12.97
N ASN A 69 -0.16 -2.69 12.11
CA ASN A 69 0.46 -2.36 10.82
C ASN A 69 1.49 -1.21 10.91
N GLY A 70 1.92 -0.80 12.11
CA GLY A 70 2.92 0.25 12.29
C GLY A 70 2.43 1.66 11.96
N ILE A 71 1.12 1.91 12.10
CA ILE A 71 0.49 3.23 11.97
C ILE A 71 -0.09 3.61 13.33
N ALA A 72 0.33 4.74 13.88
CA ALA A 72 -0.22 5.30 15.12
C ALA A 72 -1.25 6.38 14.78
N PRO A 73 -2.55 6.09 14.92
CA PRO A 73 -3.58 7.07 14.62
C PRO A 73 -3.79 8.03 15.79
N GLU A 74 -3.97 9.31 15.47
CA GLU A 74 -4.65 10.29 16.30
C GLU A 74 -6.05 10.47 15.74
N PHE A 75 -7.08 10.48 16.59
CA PHE A 75 -8.46 10.51 16.11
C PHE A 75 -9.20 11.79 16.51
N TYR A 76 -9.90 12.36 15.53
CA TYR A 76 -11.07 13.19 15.75
C TYR A 76 -12.31 12.31 15.55
N GLU A 77 -13.33 12.45 16.35
CA GLU A 77 -14.60 11.74 16.24
C GLU A 77 -15.75 12.73 16.33
N SER A 78 -16.58 12.78 15.28
CA SER A 78 -17.77 13.63 15.28
C SER A 78 -18.79 13.16 16.32
N GLU A 79 -19.63 14.05 16.78
CA GLU A 79 -20.80 13.68 17.57
C GLU A 79 -21.75 12.79 16.75
N TYR A 80 -22.54 11.98 17.44
CA TYR A 80 -23.51 11.08 16.81
C TYR A 80 -24.36 11.77 15.74
N ASN A 81 -24.35 11.20 14.53
CA ASN A 81 -25.15 11.60 13.36
C ASN A 81 -24.90 13.04 12.86
N ARG A 82 -23.75 13.65 13.21
CA ARG A 82 -23.35 14.97 12.70
C ARG A 82 -22.39 14.90 11.51
N TYR A 83 -22.21 13.72 10.94
CA TYR A 83 -21.28 13.50 9.83
C TYR A 83 -21.44 14.47 8.67
N TRP A 84 -22.69 14.81 8.33
CA TRP A 84 -23.00 15.70 7.20
C TRP A 84 -22.75 17.17 7.55
N GLU A 85 -23.21 17.62 8.72
CA GLU A 85 -23.01 18.99 9.19
C GLU A 85 -21.51 19.29 9.37
N ASP A 86 -20.79 18.38 10.01
CA ASP A 86 -19.36 18.56 10.27
C ASP A 86 -18.54 18.52 8.94
N ALA A 87 -18.94 17.70 7.98
CA ALA A 87 -18.31 17.65 6.66
C ALA A 87 -18.57 18.95 5.85
N VAL A 88 -19.82 19.44 5.82
CA VAL A 88 -20.21 20.57 4.97
C VAL A 88 -19.83 21.91 5.57
N PHE A 89 -20.06 22.10 6.88
CA PHE A 89 -19.82 23.38 7.54
C PHE A 89 -18.48 23.40 8.30
N GLY A 90 -17.90 22.25 8.61
CA GLY A 90 -16.75 22.12 9.49
C GLY A 90 -17.08 22.40 10.95
N THR A 91 -16.11 22.16 11.80
CA THR A 91 -16.10 22.61 13.20
C THR A 91 -14.75 23.21 13.51
N PRO A 92 -14.64 24.17 14.49
CA PRO A 92 -13.34 24.68 14.89
C PRO A 92 -12.34 23.58 15.28
N GLU A 93 -12.83 22.55 15.96
CA GLU A 93 -12.03 21.41 16.41
C GLU A 93 -11.52 20.56 15.24
N LEU A 94 -12.36 20.30 14.22
CA LEU A 94 -11.96 19.55 13.03
C LEU A 94 -10.99 20.38 12.16
N ASP A 95 -11.21 21.69 12.07
CA ASP A 95 -10.31 22.59 11.32
C ASP A 95 -8.92 22.69 11.99
N GLU A 96 -8.87 22.75 13.33
CA GLU A 96 -7.61 22.73 14.07
C GLU A 96 -6.93 21.35 13.99
N PHE A 97 -7.71 20.28 13.96
CA PHE A 97 -7.20 18.91 13.87
C PHE A 97 -6.42 18.65 12.59
N LYS A 98 -6.82 19.22 11.45
CA LYS A 98 -6.19 19.05 10.13
C LYS A 98 -5.97 17.58 9.78
N PRO A 99 -7.02 16.83 9.43
CA PRO A 99 -6.92 15.39 9.20
C PRO A 99 -6.08 15.05 7.97
N ASP A 100 -5.26 14.00 8.06
CA ASP A 100 -4.63 13.35 6.92
C ASP A 100 -5.64 12.52 6.11
N LEU A 101 -6.69 12.03 6.79
CA LEU A 101 -7.73 11.16 6.25
C LEU A 101 -9.04 11.38 7.00
N ILE A 102 -10.13 11.42 6.25
CA ILE A 102 -11.51 11.43 6.78
C ILE A 102 -12.20 10.12 6.41
N TYR A 103 -12.64 9.39 7.43
CA TYR A 103 -13.52 8.24 7.27
C TYR A 103 -14.96 8.61 7.54
N ILE A 104 -15.84 8.41 6.55
CA ILE A 104 -17.27 8.69 6.66
C ILE A 104 -18.00 7.36 6.86
N HIS A 105 -18.49 7.18 8.08
CA HIS A 105 -19.21 5.97 8.47
C HIS A 105 -20.73 6.20 8.34
N THR A 106 -21.28 5.84 7.20
CA THR A 106 -22.74 5.81 6.95
C THR A 106 -23.19 4.41 6.61
N THR A 107 -24.45 4.13 6.87
CA THR A 107 -25.12 2.84 6.67
C THR A 107 -26.51 3.08 6.08
N VAL A 108 -27.25 2.04 5.75
CA VAL A 108 -28.64 2.13 5.28
C VAL A 108 -29.54 2.97 6.22
N ARG A 109 -29.16 3.12 7.50
CA ARG A 109 -29.87 3.93 8.48
C ARG A 109 -29.77 5.44 8.24
N ASN A 110 -28.77 5.87 7.46
CA ASN A 110 -28.48 7.30 7.20
C ASN A 110 -29.08 7.82 5.90
N LEU A 111 -29.83 7.00 5.15
CA LEU A 111 -30.62 7.47 4.02
C LEU A 111 -31.69 8.44 4.50
N LYS A 112 -31.73 9.64 3.90
CA LYS A 112 -32.75 10.66 4.22
C LYS A 112 -34.07 10.35 3.58
N ILE A 113 -34.06 9.85 2.35
CA ILE A 113 -35.24 9.51 1.56
C ILE A 113 -35.10 8.06 1.12
N ARG A 114 -36.23 7.34 1.10
CA ARG A 114 -36.31 5.94 0.69
C ARG A 114 -37.39 5.77 -0.37
N PRO A 115 -37.25 4.80 -1.27
CA PRO A 115 -38.31 4.50 -2.22
C PRO A 115 -39.58 4.04 -1.49
N ASP A 116 -40.72 4.41 -2.05
CA ASP A 116 -42.07 4.02 -1.59
C ASP A 116 -42.89 3.49 -2.77
N VAL A 117 -43.69 2.47 -2.53
CA VAL A 117 -44.50 1.79 -3.58
C VAL A 117 -45.57 2.69 -4.23
N THR A 118 -45.83 3.85 -3.67
CA THR A 118 -46.78 4.83 -4.22
C THR A 118 -46.15 5.84 -5.16
N MET A 119 -44.81 5.88 -5.22
CA MET A 119 -44.05 6.78 -6.09
C MET A 119 -44.06 6.29 -7.53
N SER A 120 -44.03 7.21 -8.50
CA SER A 120 -43.76 6.87 -9.88
C SER A 120 -42.25 6.56 -10.08
N SER A 121 -41.91 5.88 -11.16
CA SER A 121 -40.50 5.61 -11.49
C SER A 121 -39.68 6.90 -11.59
N SER A 122 -40.23 7.98 -12.16
CA SER A 122 -39.54 9.29 -12.23
C SER A 122 -39.27 9.87 -10.85
N GLN A 123 -40.21 9.76 -9.91
CA GLN A 123 -40.01 10.23 -8.54
C GLN A 123 -38.92 9.41 -7.81
N ILE A 124 -38.83 8.10 -8.07
CA ILE A 124 -37.79 7.26 -7.50
C ILE A 124 -36.42 7.64 -8.06
N ASP A 125 -36.32 7.92 -9.36
CA ASP A 125 -35.06 8.40 -9.97
C ASP A 125 -34.66 9.77 -9.40
N GLU A 126 -35.63 10.68 -9.21
CA GLU A 126 -35.40 12.01 -8.61
C GLU A 126 -34.83 11.89 -7.17
N ILE A 127 -35.42 11.02 -6.33
CA ILE A 127 -34.92 10.83 -4.95
C ILE A 127 -33.57 10.12 -4.90
N LEU A 128 -33.29 9.20 -5.84
CA LEU A 128 -31.97 8.59 -5.97
C LEU A 128 -30.91 9.63 -6.31
N ASP A 129 -31.20 10.49 -7.29
CA ASP A 129 -30.28 11.55 -7.68
C ASP A 129 -30.13 12.61 -6.57
N ALA A 130 -31.17 12.93 -5.85
CA ALA A 130 -31.10 13.85 -4.71
C ALA A 130 -30.25 13.27 -3.57
N GLU A 131 -30.38 11.98 -3.27
CA GLU A 131 -29.57 11.33 -2.23
C GLU A 131 -28.10 11.25 -2.65
N TYR A 132 -27.82 10.88 -3.90
CA TYR A 132 -26.47 10.90 -4.43
C TYR A 132 -25.84 12.30 -4.35
N LYS A 133 -26.50 13.34 -4.85
CA LYS A 133 -26.03 14.72 -4.82
C LYS A 133 -25.78 15.24 -3.40
N ARG A 134 -26.53 14.76 -2.42
CA ARG A 134 -26.29 15.08 -1.02
C ARG A 134 -24.92 14.57 -0.54
N PHE A 135 -24.54 13.37 -0.94
CA PHE A 135 -23.22 12.81 -0.64
C PHE A 135 -22.12 13.48 -1.45
N GLU A 136 -22.32 13.66 -2.74
CA GLU A 136 -21.39 14.34 -3.63
C GLU A 136 -21.02 15.74 -3.11
N ALA A 137 -22.01 16.56 -2.76
CA ALA A 137 -21.79 17.88 -2.18
C ALA A 137 -21.00 17.83 -0.85
N MET A 138 -21.19 16.79 -0.06
CA MET A 138 -20.44 16.57 1.17
C MET A 138 -18.95 16.26 0.86
N TRP A 139 -18.68 15.38 -0.11
CA TRP A 139 -17.33 15.02 -0.51
C TRP A 139 -16.57 16.20 -1.12
N GLU A 140 -17.22 16.97 -2.01
CA GLU A 140 -16.67 18.19 -2.59
C GLU A 140 -16.30 19.22 -1.52
N LYS A 141 -17.13 19.39 -0.48
CA LYS A 141 -16.83 20.29 0.63
C LYS A 141 -15.66 19.84 1.49
N ILE A 142 -15.51 18.53 1.71
CA ILE A 142 -14.33 17.96 2.38
C ILE A 142 -13.08 18.20 1.55
N GLU A 143 -13.14 17.96 0.25
CA GLU A 143 -12.00 18.19 -0.65
C GLU A 143 -11.60 19.66 -0.70
N GLU A 144 -12.56 20.57 -0.84
CA GLU A 144 -12.33 22.02 -0.84
C GLU A 144 -11.67 22.51 0.47
N ARG A 145 -12.11 21.98 1.63
CA ARG A 145 -11.69 22.47 2.95
C ARG A 145 -10.42 21.83 3.47
N TYR A 146 -10.29 20.52 3.30
CA TYR A 146 -9.20 19.75 3.92
C TYR A 146 -8.21 19.17 2.89
N GLY A 147 -8.63 18.95 1.66
CA GLY A 147 -7.81 18.38 0.59
C GLY A 147 -7.22 17.01 0.91
N CYS A 148 -7.73 16.33 1.93
CA CYS A 148 -7.23 15.05 2.44
C CYS A 148 -7.90 13.84 1.76
N ILE A 149 -7.41 12.64 2.08
CA ILE A 149 -8.00 11.39 1.63
C ILE A 149 -9.38 11.19 2.28
N VAL A 150 -10.36 10.76 1.50
CA VAL A 150 -11.70 10.39 1.98
C VAL A 150 -11.92 8.89 1.79
N ILE A 151 -12.35 8.23 2.86
CA ILE A 151 -12.86 6.86 2.78
C ILE A 151 -14.34 6.89 3.18
N GLN A 152 -15.21 6.52 2.24
CA GLN A 152 -16.66 6.48 2.41
C GLN A 152 -17.16 5.04 2.44
N ASN A 153 -18.03 4.68 3.37
CA ASN A 153 -18.77 3.43 3.23
C ASN A 153 -19.75 3.53 2.04
N ASN A 154 -19.81 2.47 1.25
CA ASN A 154 -21.04 2.22 0.48
C ASN A 154 -22.15 1.72 1.41
N PHE A 155 -23.24 1.19 0.89
CA PHE A 155 -24.38 0.74 1.70
C PHE A 155 -24.51 -0.77 1.69
N GLU A 156 -24.68 -1.34 2.88
CA GLU A 156 -25.07 -2.72 3.10
C GLU A 156 -26.52 -2.96 2.66
N GLN A 157 -26.90 -4.21 2.37
CA GLN A 157 -28.28 -4.58 2.10
C GLN A 157 -29.15 -4.43 3.37
N PRO A 158 -30.44 -4.05 3.24
CA PRO A 158 -31.32 -3.91 4.38
C PRO A 158 -31.59 -5.26 5.04
N TYR A 159 -31.78 -5.28 6.35
CA TYR A 159 -32.01 -6.53 7.09
C TYR A 159 -33.39 -7.14 6.82
N TYR A 160 -34.30 -6.42 6.15
CA TYR A 160 -35.57 -6.91 5.66
C TYR A 160 -35.89 -6.36 4.27
N ARG A 161 -36.69 -7.09 3.50
CA ARG A 161 -37.08 -6.73 2.14
C ARG A 161 -38.63 -6.65 2.07
N LEU A 162 -39.17 -5.45 1.83
CA LEU A 162 -40.62 -5.23 1.79
C LEU A 162 -41.25 -6.00 0.63
N LEU A 163 -40.58 -6.02 -0.54
CA LEU A 163 -41.11 -6.68 -1.75
C LEU A 163 -40.61 -8.13 -1.89
N GLY A 164 -40.01 -8.71 -0.84
CA GLY A 164 -39.45 -10.06 -0.91
C GLY A 164 -38.39 -10.19 -1.98
N ASN A 165 -38.45 -11.20 -2.85
CA ASN A 165 -37.49 -11.40 -3.92
C ASN A 165 -37.55 -10.32 -5.02
N SER A 166 -38.68 -9.66 -5.18
CA SER A 166 -38.82 -8.56 -6.14
C SER A 166 -38.15 -7.27 -5.69
N ASP A 167 -37.68 -7.18 -4.45
CA ASP A 167 -37.03 -5.99 -3.88
C ASP A 167 -35.75 -5.55 -4.65
N ILE A 168 -35.07 -6.49 -5.31
CA ILE A 168 -33.91 -6.20 -6.14
C ILE A 168 -34.27 -5.85 -7.59
N SER A 169 -35.37 -6.35 -8.12
CA SER A 169 -35.74 -6.15 -9.52
C SER A 169 -36.77 -5.04 -9.74
N ASP A 170 -37.53 -4.68 -8.72
CA ASP A 170 -38.53 -3.61 -8.76
C ASP A 170 -37.88 -2.28 -8.31
N ILE A 171 -38.16 -1.20 -9.05
CA ILE A 171 -37.57 0.13 -8.77
C ILE A 171 -38.00 0.68 -7.40
N HIS A 172 -39.12 0.23 -6.84
CA HIS A 172 -39.60 0.61 -5.51
C HIS A 172 -38.91 -0.17 -4.38
N GLY A 173 -38.13 -1.20 -4.71
CA GLY A 173 -37.40 -1.99 -3.73
C GLY A 173 -36.20 -1.24 -3.15
N LEU A 174 -36.04 -1.31 -1.83
CA LEU A 174 -34.89 -0.70 -1.17
C LEU A 174 -33.57 -1.34 -1.60
N SER A 175 -33.56 -2.66 -1.85
CA SER A 175 -32.35 -3.35 -2.38
C SER A 175 -31.96 -2.84 -3.76
N ASN A 176 -32.94 -2.56 -4.65
CA ASN A 176 -32.70 -1.95 -5.96
C ASN A 176 -32.11 -0.54 -5.81
N PHE A 177 -32.74 0.28 -4.98
CA PHE A 177 -32.30 1.65 -4.71
C PHE A 177 -30.86 1.71 -4.19
N LEU A 178 -30.52 0.89 -3.20
CA LEU A 178 -29.16 0.82 -2.63
C LEU A 178 -28.12 0.33 -3.65
N SER A 179 -28.46 -0.67 -4.47
CA SER A 179 -27.55 -1.16 -5.51
C SER A 179 -27.23 -0.06 -6.53
N ARG A 180 -28.22 0.70 -6.94
CA ARG A 180 -28.06 1.84 -7.86
C ARG A 180 -27.25 2.97 -7.22
N LEU A 181 -27.49 3.27 -5.95
CA LEU A 181 -26.73 4.29 -5.21
C LEU A 181 -25.26 3.88 -5.03
N ASN A 182 -25.00 2.62 -4.70
CA ASN A 182 -23.64 2.08 -4.60
C ASN A 182 -22.88 2.15 -5.92
N LEU A 183 -23.55 1.92 -7.06
CA LEU A 183 -22.94 2.10 -8.38
C LEU A 183 -22.55 3.56 -8.63
N LYS A 184 -23.39 4.53 -8.28
CA LYS A 184 -23.04 5.96 -8.38
C LYS A 184 -21.82 6.32 -7.52
N PHE A 185 -21.71 5.74 -6.31
CA PHE A 185 -20.55 5.92 -5.45
C PHE A 185 -19.27 5.33 -6.08
N ALA A 186 -19.40 4.15 -6.69
CA ALA A 186 -18.30 3.51 -7.40
C ALA A 186 -17.84 4.33 -8.63
N GLU A 187 -18.77 4.91 -9.39
CA GLU A 187 -18.47 5.80 -10.51
C GLU A 187 -17.73 7.06 -10.05
N TYR A 188 -18.14 7.66 -8.93
CA TYR A 188 -17.43 8.79 -8.32
C TYR A 188 -15.99 8.41 -7.93
N ALA A 189 -15.81 7.27 -7.29
CA ALA A 189 -14.48 6.77 -6.87
C ALA A 189 -13.53 6.54 -8.06
N GLN A 190 -14.04 6.18 -9.25
CA GLN A 190 -13.22 5.96 -10.45
C GLN A 190 -12.59 7.24 -10.99
N THR A 191 -13.16 8.40 -10.69
CA THR A 191 -12.75 9.70 -11.22
C THR A 191 -12.10 10.61 -10.18
N HIS A 192 -12.08 10.20 -8.90
CA HIS A 192 -11.56 11.00 -7.78
C HIS A 192 -10.53 10.20 -7.00
N GLU A 193 -9.25 10.38 -7.32
CA GLU A 193 -8.12 9.60 -6.80
C GLU A 193 -7.96 9.62 -5.28
N LYS A 194 -8.43 10.68 -4.60
CA LYS A 194 -8.40 10.78 -3.14
C LYS A 194 -9.61 10.17 -2.44
N PHE A 195 -10.58 9.71 -3.23
CA PHE A 195 -11.81 9.13 -2.72
C PHE A 195 -11.79 7.61 -2.85
N HIS A 196 -11.98 6.92 -1.74
CA HIS A 196 -11.98 5.46 -1.68
C HIS A 196 -13.26 4.95 -1.03
N LEU A 197 -13.71 3.77 -1.43
CA LEU A 197 -14.84 3.10 -0.82
C LEU A 197 -14.38 2.05 0.19
N ASN A 198 -15.00 2.05 1.35
CA ASN A 198 -15.01 0.91 2.25
C ASN A 198 -16.27 0.10 1.93
N ASP A 199 -16.09 -1.05 1.28
CA ASP A 199 -17.19 -1.86 0.74
C ASP A 199 -17.91 -2.65 1.83
N ILE A 200 -18.74 -1.96 2.62
CA ILE A 200 -19.55 -2.61 3.66
C ILE A 200 -20.67 -3.49 3.07
N HIS A 201 -20.99 -3.32 1.79
CA HIS A 201 -21.90 -4.22 1.10
C HIS A 201 -21.33 -5.64 1.06
N TYR A 202 -20.04 -5.77 0.64
CA TYR A 202 -19.35 -7.06 0.62
C TYR A 202 -19.12 -7.61 2.02
N ILE A 203 -18.57 -6.81 2.93
CA ILE A 203 -18.24 -7.25 4.30
C ILE A 203 -19.49 -7.75 5.04
N SER A 204 -20.61 -7.05 4.91
CA SER A 204 -21.86 -7.45 5.56
C SER A 204 -22.42 -8.76 5.00
N ALA A 205 -22.22 -9.01 3.71
CA ALA A 205 -22.61 -10.27 3.08
C ALA A 205 -21.71 -11.43 3.53
N GLU A 206 -20.39 -11.21 3.61
CA GLU A 206 -19.42 -12.19 4.10
C GLU A 206 -19.64 -12.53 5.58
N TYR A 207 -19.85 -11.53 6.43
CA TYR A 207 -20.18 -11.71 7.85
C TYR A 207 -21.51 -12.45 8.05
N GLY A 208 -22.41 -12.28 7.09
CA GLY A 208 -23.78 -12.75 7.10
C GLY A 208 -24.74 -11.64 7.55
N ILE A 209 -25.55 -11.15 6.61
CA ILE A 209 -26.49 -10.03 6.78
C ILE A 209 -27.38 -10.17 8.03
N LYS A 210 -27.75 -11.39 8.39
CA LYS A 210 -28.59 -11.69 9.58
C LYS A 210 -27.91 -11.26 10.88
N ASN A 211 -26.59 -11.32 10.92
CA ASN A 211 -25.79 -11.07 12.11
C ASN A 211 -25.09 -9.69 12.08
N TRP A 212 -25.09 -9.03 10.91
CA TRP A 212 -24.43 -7.75 10.73
C TRP A 212 -25.05 -6.62 11.55
N SER A 213 -26.38 -6.59 11.65
CA SER A 213 -27.12 -5.57 12.39
C SER A 213 -27.96 -6.21 13.49
N ASP A 214 -27.83 -5.72 14.72
CA ASP A 214 -28.68 -6.08 15.83
C ASP A 214 -29.65 -4.93 16.15
N PRO A 215 -30.98 -5.14 16.04
CA PRO A 215 -31.96 -4.13 16.42
C PRO A 215 -31.81 -3.64 17.87
N ALA A 216 -31.41 -4.50 18.81
CA ALA A 216 -31.20 -4.12 20.20
C ALA A 216 -30.02 -3.15 20.34
N ASP A 217 -28.91 -3.41 19.66
CA ASP A 217 -27.75 -2.53 19.63
C ASP A 217 -28.10 -1.18 18.98
N TRP A 218 -28.85 -1.21 17.89
CA TRP A 218 -29.31 0.02 17.24
C TRP A 218 -30.24 0.87 18.12
N TYR A 219 -31.27 0.28 18.66
CA TYR A 219 -32.25 1.08 19.43
C TYR A 219 -31.70 1.60 20.75
N ARG A 220 -30.78 0.83 21.39
CA ARG A 220 -30.18 1.21 22.69
C ARG A 220 -29.00 2.16 22.54
N TYR A 221 -28.14 1.90 21.56
CA TYR A 221 -26.81 2.53 21.50
C TYR A 221 -26.50 3.17 20.14
N LYS A 222 -27.36 2.98 19.13
CA LYS A 222 -27.15 3.45 17.76
C LYS A 222 -25.91 2.82 17.11
N TYR A 223 -25.57 1.59 17.45
CA TYR A 223 -24.52 0.84 16.76
C TYR A 223 -25.05 0.22 15.47
N ASN A 224 -24.35 0.42 14.38
CA ASN A 224 -24.48 -0.29 13.12
C ASN A 224 -23.13 -0.22 12.37
N PRO A 225 -22.45 -1.36 12.16
CA PRO A 225 -22.88 -2.73 12.48
C PRO A 225 -23.02 -2.98 13.99
N CYS A 226 -23.49 -4.18 14.35
CA CYS A 226 -23.49 -4.63 15.74
C CYS A 226 -22.06 -4.70 16.31
N VAL A 227 -21.93 -4.70 17.64
CA VAL A 227 -20.62 -4.69 18.29
C VAL A 227 -19.76 -5.88 17.86
N ALA A 228 -20.34 -7.07 17.69
CA ALA A 228 -19.62 -8.29 17.31
C ALA A 228 -18.99 -8.21 15.90
N ALA A 229 -19.60 -7.47 14.96
CA ALA A 229 -19.09 -7.29 13.60
C ALA A 229 -18.11 -6.11 13.45
N THR A 230 -17.92 -5.34 14.52
CA THR A 230 -17.03 -4.16 14.48
C THR A 230 -15.56 -4.50 14.17
N PRO A 231 -14.98 -5.63 14.66
CA PRO A 231 -13.61 -5.99 14.29
C PRO A 231 -13.43 -6.23 12.78
N ASP A 232 -14.37 -6.89 12.12
CA ASP A 232 -14.31 -7.18 10.69
C ASP A 232 -14.37 -5.88 9.86
N LEU A 233 -15.29 -4.97 10.20
CA LEU A 233 -15.37 -3.65 9.59
C LEU A 233 -14.06 -2.86 9.77
N ALA A 234 -13.54 -2.82 10.99
CA ALA A 234 -12.34 -2.06 11.32
C ALA A 234 -11.08 -2.67 10.68
N TYR A 235 -11.01 -4.00 10.59
CA TYR A 235 -9.94 -4.69 9.89
C TYR A 235 -9.92 -4.34 8.39
N ASN A 236 -11.08 -4.40 7.72
CA ASN A 236 -11.17 -4.02 6.32
C ASN A 236 -10.78 -2.55 6.09
N LEU A 237 -11.25 -1.64 6.93
CA LEU A 237 -10.85 -0.24 6.88
C LEU A 237 -9.34 -0.06 7.10
N ALA A 238 -8.73 -0.82 8.02
CA ALA A 238 -7.29 -0.82 8.25
C ALA A 238 -6.51 -1.34 7.04
N ARG A 239 -7.05 -2.33 6.28
CA ARG A 239 -6.47 -2.81 5.01
C ARG A 239 -6.34 -1.67 4.00
N ILE A 240 -7.39 -0.88 3.80
CA ILE A 240 -7.39 0.28 2.90
C ILE A 240 -6.36 1.31 3.37
N ILE A 241 -6.40 1.69 4.65
CA ILE A 241 -5.51 2.72 5.20
C ILE A 241 -4.04 2.29 5.09
N LYS A 242 -3.69 1.05 5.45
CA LYS A 242 -2.30 0.57 5.32
C LYS A 242 -1.82 0.58 3.87
N ALA A 243 -2.70 0.27 2.91
CA ALA A 243 -2.37 0.28 1.48
C ALA A 243 -2.09 1.70 0.99
N LEU A 244 -2.92 2.66 1.37
CA LEU A 244 -2.75 4.09 1.06
C LEU A 244 -1.40 4.63 1.56
N TYR A 245 -0.91 4.13 2.69
CA TYR A 245 0.40 4.51 3.24
C TYR A 245 1.54 3.54 2.90
N GLY A 246 1.40 2.73 1.85
CA GLY A 246 2.48 1.92 1.27
C GLY A 246 2.97 0.77 2.15
N LYS A 247 2.11 0.22 3.01
CA LYS A 247 2.42 -0.89 3.91
C LYS A 247 2.09 -2.27 3.33
N ASN A 248 1.66 -2.35 2.07
CA ASN A 248 1.37 -3.61 1.39
C ASN A 248 2.62 -4.45 1.14
N LYS A 249 2.43 -5.76 1.07
CA LYS A 249 3.45 -6.69 0.57
C LYS A 249 3.62 -6.51 -0.94
N LYS A 250 4.75 -6.98 -1.49
CA LYS A 250 5.13 -6.77 -2.90
C LYS A 250 5.42 -8.06 -3.63
N ALA A 251 5.68 -9.14 -2.92
CA ALA A 251 6.07 -10.42 -3.49
C ALA A 251 5.44 -11.59 -2.75
N ILE A 252 5.27 -12.70 -3.47
CA ILE A 252 4.90 -13.99 -2.93
C ILE A 252 6.07 -14.94 -3.15
N ALA A 253 6.56 -15.58 -2.09
CA ALA A 253 7.46 -16.70 -2.15
C ALA A 253 6.64 -17.98 -1.96
N CYS A 254 6.51 -18.78 -3.01
CA CYS A 254 5.72 -20.00 -2.99
C CYS A 254 6.60 -21.21 -2.74
N ASP A 255 6.15 -22.11 -1.86
CA ASP A 255 6.53 -23.52 -1.97
C ASP A 255 5.83 -24.16 -3.17
N LEU A 256 6.21 -25.37 -3.52
CA LEU A 256 5.68 -26.11 -4.67
C LEU A 256 4.80 -27.28 -4.21
N ASP A 257 5.41 -28.32 -3.62
CA ASP A 257 4.76 -29.57 -3.24
C ASP A 257 3.69 -29.34 -2.16
N ASN A 258 2.48 -29.85 -2.36
CA ASN A 258 1.29 -29.62 -1.52
C ASN A 258 0.92 -28.14 -1.33
N THR A 259 1.53 -27.23 -2.07
CA THR A 259 1.24 -25.78 -2.04
C THR A 259 0.71 -25.29 -3.39
N LEU A 260 1.47 -25.47 -4.48
CA LEU A 260 1.02 -25.12 -5.85
C LEU A 260 0.44 -26.32 -6.61
N TRP A 261 0.73 -27.53 -6.17
CA TRP A 261 0.12 -28.77 -6.64
C TRP A 261 0.05 -29.76 -5.48
N GLY A 262 -0.83 -30.75 -5.56
CA GLY A 262 -0.91 -31.83 -4.61
C GLY A 262 0.09 -32.93 -4.91
N GLY A 263 0.72 -33.49 -3.86
CA GLY A 263 1.76 -34.50 -3.97
C GLY A 263 3.17 -33.91 -3.95
N VAL A 264 4.15 -34.79 -4.03
CA VAL A 264 5.59 -34.48 -4.01
C VAL A 264 6.20 -34.85 -5.35
N VAL A 265 6.58 -33.86 -6.15
CA VAL A 265 7.00 -34.10 -7.55
C VAL A 265 8.23 -35.00 -7.65
N GLY A 266 9.12 -34.99 -6.64
CA GLY A 266 10.30 -35.85 -6.61
C GLY A 266 9.98 -37.34 -6.37
N ASP A 267 8.90 -37.62 -5.64
CA ASP A 267 8.49 -38.99 -5.29
C ASP A 267 7.43 -39.53 -6.26
N ASP A 268 6.44 -38.69 -6.60
CA ASP A 268 5.29 -39.09 -7.43
C ASP A 268 5.57 -39.01 -8.92
N GLY A 269 6.56 -38.22 -9.33
CA GLY A 269 6.82 -37.84 -10.71
C GLY A 269 5.91 -36.73 -11.22
N PRO A 270 6.36 -35.93 -12.19
CA PRO A 270 5.61 -34.76 -12.69
C PRO A 270 4.26 -35.13 -13.33
N GLU A 271 4.09 -36.36 -13.82
CA GLU A 271 2.84 -36.83 -14.40
C GLU A 271 1.76 -37.16 -13.37
N ASN A 272 2.13 -37.42 -12.09
CA ASN A 272 1.20 -37.88 -11.05
C ASN A 272 0.86 -36.82 -10.03
N ILE A 273 1.54 -35.66 -10.03
CA ILE A 273 1.15 -34.53 -9.15
C ILE A 273 -0.26 -34.06 -9.50
N LYS A 274 -1.00 -33.59 -8.49
CA LYS A 274 -2.39 -33.17 -8.59
C LYS A 274 -2.48 -31.72 -9.02
N ILE A 275 -2.78 -31.49 -10.30
CA ILE A 275 -2.99 -30.19 -10.93
C ILE A 275 -3.87 -30.34 -12.16
N GLY A 276 -4.63 -29.33 -12.56
CA GLY A 276 -5.58 -29.38 -13.67
C GLY A 276 -6.97 -29.80 -13.18
N ARG A 277 -7.77 -30.44 -14.07
CA ARG A 277 -9.20 -30.72 -13.85
C ARG A 277 -9.56 -32.19 -13.85
N GLU A 278 -8.64 -33.05 -13.52
CA GLU A 278 -8.86 -34.50 -13.56
C GLU A 278 -9.66 -35.00 -12.34
N ASP A 279 -9.46 -34.38 -11.19
CA ASP A 279 -10.17 -34.68 -9.94
C ASP A 279 -10.33 -33.42 -9.06
N ALA A 280 -11.15 -33.50 -8.01
CA ALA A 280 -11.47 -32.37 -7.15
C ALA A 280 -10.23 -31.76 -6.46
N VAL A 281 -9.22 -32.57 -6.14
CA VAL A 281 -7.98 -32.08 -5.52
C VAL A 281 -7.16 -31.29 -6.54
N SER A 282 -7.07 -31.80 -7.77
CA SER A 282 -6.38 -31.12 -8.87
C SER A 282 -7.03 -29.76 -9.19
N GLU A 283 -8.38 -29.68 -9.18
CA GLU A 283 -9.11 -28.43 -9.41
C GLU A 283 -8.83 -27.38 -8.34
N LEU A 284 -8.70 -27.77 -7.05
CA LEU A 284 -8.34 -26.84 -5.97
C LEU A 284 -6.99 -26.15 -6.22
N TYR A 285 -5.99 -26.91 -6.61
CA TYR A 285 -4.66 -26.36 -6.90
C TYR A 285 -4.64 -25.53 -8.20
N GLU A 286 -5.41 -25.93 -9.23
CA GLU A 286 -5.56 -25.11 -10.45
C GLU A 286 -6.16 -23.75 -10.12
N GLU A 287 -7.24 -23.71 -9.31
CA GLU A 287 -7.88 -22.48 -8.88
C GLU A 287 -6.94 -21.59 -8.06
N PHE A 288 -6.18 -22.19 -7.14
CA PHE A 288 -5.18 -21.47 -6.35
C PHE A 288 -4.06 -20.90 -7.22
N GLN A 289 -3.52 -21.66 -8.19
CA GLN A 289 -2.56 -21.14 -9.16
C GLN A 289 -3.16 -19.98 -9.97
N GLY A 290 -4.43 -20.06 -10.35
CA GLY A 290 -5.17 -19.00 -11.03
C GLY A 290 -5.21 -17.72 -10.20
N TYR A 291 -5.50 -17.85 -8.89
CA TYR A 291 -5.51 -16.74 -7.94
C TYR A 291 -4.12 -16.09 -7.81
N ILE A 292 -3.06 -16.89 -7.65
CA ILE A 292 -1.67 -16.38 -7.58
C ILE A 292 -1.27 -15.69 -8.88
N ARG A 293 -1.65 -16.24 -10.04
CA ARG A 293 -1.38 -15.62 -11.34
C ARG A 293 -2.09 -14.29 -11.52
N ALA A 294 -3.35 -14.18 -11.08
CA ALA A 294 -4.08 -12.92 -11.09
C ALA A 294 -3.34 -11.83 -10.28
N HIS A 295 -2.76 -12.18 -9.13
CA HIS A 295 -1.94 -11.25 -8.36
C HIS A 295 -0.66 -10.83 -9.09
N ARG A 296 -0.01 -11.77 -9.81
CA ARG A 296 1.12 -11.43 -10.69
C ARG A 296 0.72 -10.39 -11.72
N ASP A 297 -0.45 -10.52 -12.31
CA ASP A 297 -0.94 -9.60 -13.34
C ASP A 297 -1.31 -8.22 -12.76
N LEU A 298 -1.58 -8.12 -11.45
CA LEU A 298 -1.65 -6.88 -10.68
C LEU A 298 -0.27 -6.30 -10.31
N GLY A 299 0.82 -6.94 -10.72
CA GLY A 299 2.19 -6.48 -10.45
C GLY A 299 2.81 -7.04 -9.17
N ILE A 300 2.23 -8.04 -8.55
CA ILE A 300 2.86 -8.75 -7.43
C ILE A 300 3.93 -9.69 -7.99
N LEU A 301 5.11 -9.66 -7.37
CA LEU A 301 6.26 -10.46 -7.83
C LEU A 301 6.12 -11.90 -7.34
N LEU A 302 6.31 -12.87 -8.22
CA LEU A 302 6.28 -14.29 -7.84
C LEU A 302 7.69 -14.86 -7.79
N THR A 303 7.97 -15.64 -6.75
CA THR A 303 9.21 -16.37 -6.55
C THR A 303 8.93 -17.76 -5.98
N VAL A 304 9.86 -18.69 -6.16
CA VAL A 304 9.78 -20.03 -5.59
C VAL A 304 10.85 -20.20 -4.51
N ALA A 305 10.47 -20.78 -3.38
CA ALA A 305 11.37 -21.22 -2.31
C ALA A 305 10.94 -22.63 -1.86
N SER A 306 11.45 -23.66 -2.54
CA SER A 306 11.05 -25.06 -2.32
C SER A 306 12.26 -25.95 -2.05
N LYS A 307 12.10 -26.93 -1.16
CA LYS A 307 13.05 -28.01 -0.92
C LYS A 307 12.82 -29.12 -1.94
N ASN A 308 13.44 -28.98 -3.09
CA ASN A 308 13.28 -29.88 -4.22
C ASN A 308 14.52 -29.87 -5.12
N ASP A 309 14.69 -30.88 -5.94
CA ASP A 309 15.66 -30.81 -7.03
C ASP A 309 15.12 -29.87 -8.12
N GLU A 310 15.96 -28.99 -8.65
CA GLU A 310 15.54 -27.99 -9.63
C GLU A 310 14.92 -28.61 -10.88
N GLU A 311 15.43 -29.75 -11.34
CA GLU A 311 14.90 -30.47 -12.49
C GLU A 311 13.47 -30.92 -12.27
N ASN A 312 13.16 -31.50 -11.09
CA ASN A 312 11.82 -31.93 -10.70
C ASN A 312 10.85 -30.75 -10.60
N ALA A 313 11.28 -29.67 -9.94
CA ALA A 313 10.50 -28.44 -9.80
C ALA A 313 10.13 -27.86 -11.18
N LEU A 314 11.10 -27.78 -12.10
CA LEU A 314 10.86 -27.29 -13.46
C LEU A 314 9.98 -28.24 -14.28
N ALA A 315 10.09 -29.55 -14.09
CA ALA A 315 9.21 -30.54 -14.74
C ALA A 315 7.76 -30.39 -14.25
N GLY A 316 7.52 -30.16 -12.94
CA GLY A 316 6.20 -29.87 -12.40
C GLY A 316 5.61 -28.58 -12.98
N LEU A 317 6.39 -27.49 -13.07
CA LEU A 317 5.96 -26.22 -13.67
C LEU A 317 5.77 -26.31 -15.21
N ALA A 318 6.34 -27.33 -15.85
CA ALA A 318 6.17 -27.55 -17.28
C ALA A 318 4.87 -28.30 -17.63
N ARG A 319 4.13 -28.82 -16.63
CA ARG A 319 2.85 -29.49 -16.84
C ARG A 319 1.92 -28.63 -17.71
N PRO A 320 1.34 -29.16 -18.82
CA PRO A 320 0.50 -28.35 -19.71
C PRO A 320 -0.78 -27.84 -19.04
N ASP A 321 -1.33 -28.60 -18.12
CA ASP A 321 -2.54 -28.32 -17.34
C ASP A 321 -2.32 -27.39 -16.12
N GLY A 322 -1.09 -27.14 -15.71
CA GLY A 322 -0.79 -26.11 -14.71
C GLY A 322 -1.03 -24.70 -15.23
N VAL A 323 -1.53 -23.80 -14.38
CA VAL A 323 -1.78 -22.40 -14.72
C VAL A 323 -0.48 -21.58 -14.66
N LEU A 324 0.30 -21.76 -13.59
CA LEU A 324 1.59 -21.12 -13.40
C LEU A 324 2.69 -21.87 -14.15
N LYS A 325 3.54 -21.13 -14.84
CA LYS A 325 4.67 -21.62 -15.60
C LYS A 325 5.98 -21.03 -15.07
N LYS A 326 7.11 -21.62 -15.45
CA LYS A 326 8.44 -21.13 -15.09
C LYS A 326 8.58 -19.60 -15.30
N ASP A 327 8.09 -19.08 -16.41
CA ASP A 327 8.24 -17.68 -16.79
C ASP A 327 7.35 -16.72 -15.97
N ASP A 328 6.44 -17.23 -15.16
CA ASP A 328 5.65 -16.42 -14.24
C ASP A 328 6.45 -16.01 -13.01
N PHE A 329 7.52 -16.75 -12.69
CA PHE A 329 8.38 -16.50 -11.54
C PHE A 329 9.62 -15.69 -11.92
N LEU A 330 9.98 -14.73 -11.08
CA LEU A 330 11.21 -13.94 -11.25
C LEU A 330 12.45 -14.73 -10.86
N VAL A 331 12.36 -15.48 -9.78
CA VAL A 331 13.44 -16.29 -9.22
C VAL A 331 12.87 -17.61 -8.74
N ILE A 332 13.52 -18.69 -9.11
CA ILE A 332 13.18 -20.04 -8.65
C ILE A 332 14.37 -20.57 -7.83
N LYS A 333 14.16 -20.78 -6.54
CA LYS A 333 15.11 -21.45 -5.64
C LYS A 333 14.50 -22.81 -5.24
N ALA A 334 14.71 -23.81 -6.09
CA ALA A 334 14.41 -25.20 -5.80
C ALA A 334 15.75 -25.89 -5.48
N ASN A 335 16.02 -26.05 -4.20
CA ASN A 335 17.24 -26.67 -3.67
C ASN A 335 17.02 -27.09 -2.22
N TRP A 336 18.01 -27.79 -1.63
CA TRP A 336 17.91 -28.34 -0.26
C TRP A 336 18.39 -27.37 0.83
N GLU A 337 18.62 -26.09 0.48
CA GLU A 337 18.89 -25.05 1.49
C GLU A 337 17.62 -24.68 2.28
N ASN A 338 17.79 -24.04 3.43
CA ASN A 338 16.67 -23.58 4.22
C ASN A 338 15.87 -22.50 3.46
N LYS A 339 14.55 -22.59 3.50
CA LYS A 339 13.65 -21.68 2.78
C LYS A 339 13.84 -20.22 3.21
N ASN A 340 14.09 -19.95 4.50
CA ASN A 340 14.40 -18.60 4.99
C ASN A 340 15.67 -18.01 4.34
N THR A 341 16.71 -18.83 4.12
CA THR A 341 17.94 -18.42 3.43
C THR A 341 17.65 -18.12 1.96
N ASN A 342 16.88 -19.00 1.28
CA ASN A 342 16.48 -18.81 -0.09
C ASN A 342 15.64 -17.53 -0.29
N ILE A 343 14.70 -17.23 0.62
CA ILE A 343 13.89 -16.01 0.58
C ILE A 343 14.77 -14.77 0.79
N ALA A 344 15.69 -14.79 1.77
CA ALA A 344 16.60 -13.69 2.02
C ALA A 344 17.53 -13.41 0.83
N ASN A 345 18.07 -14.47 0.21
CA ASN A 345 18.90 -14.37 -1.00
C ASN A 345 18.09 -13.83 -2.19
N THR A 346 16.86 -14.31 -2.39
CA THR A 346 15.96 -13.83 -3.43
C THR A 346 15.62 -12.35 -3.23
N ALA A 347 15.32 -11.94 -1.99
CA ALA A 347 15.05 -10.55 -1.65
C ALA A 347 16.23 -9.63 -2.00
N ALA A 348 17.45 -10.07 -1.69
CA ALA A 348 18.67 -9.35 -2.06
C ALA A 348 18.89 -9.32 -3.58
N GLU A 349 18.63 -10.43 -4.28
CA GLU A 349 18.79 -10.56 -5.74
C GLU A 349 17.86 -9.61 -6.50
N ILE A 350 16.59 -9.50 -6.07
CA ILE A 350 15.62 -8.59 -6.69
C ILE A 350 15.57 -7.21 -6.03
N ASN A 351 16.44 -6.96 -5.05
CA ASN A 351 16.60 -5.69 -4.36
C ASN A 351 15.30 -5.15 -3.72
N ILE A 352 14.61 -6.00 -2.96
CA ILE A 352 13.50 -5.60 -2.08
C ILE A 352 13.75 -6.13 -0.67
N GLY A 353 13.10 -5.52 0.34
CA GLY A 353 13.18 -6.06 1.71
C GLY A 353 12.51 -7.42 1.83
N ALA A 354 13.07 -8.34 2.60
CA ALA A 354 12.43 -9.64 2.87
C ALA A 354 11.09 -9.49 3.61
N ASP A 355 10.92 -8.39 4.35
CA ASP A 355 9.65 -7.98 4.98
C ASP A 355 8.53 -7.65 3.97
N ALA A 356 8.87 -7.46 2.69
CA ALA A 356 7.88 -7.20 1.64
C ALA A 356 7.28 -8.50 1.04
N PHE A 357 7.70 -9.67 1.52
CA PHE A 357 7.20 -10.96 1.05
C PHE A 357 6.02 -11.47 1.87
N VAL A 358 5.18 -12.27 1.19
CA VAL A 358 4.30 -13.26 1.78
C VAL A 358 4.88 -14.63 1.45
N PHE A 359 5.14 -15.45 2.45
CA PHE A 359 5.62 -16.81 2.26
C PHE A 359 4.45 -17.80 2.39
N VAL A 360 4.23 -18.57 1.34
CA VAL A 360 3.10 -19.49 1.19
C VAL A 360 3.64 -20.92 1.15
N ASP A 361 3.26 -21.73 2.16
CA ASP A 361 3.80 -23.07 2.39
C ASP A 361 2.78 -23.90 3.20
N ASP A 362 2.52 -25.14 2.81
CA ASP A 362 1.62 -26.04 3.54
C ASP A 362 2.20 -26.52 4.87
N ASN A 363 3.55 -26.63 4.95
CA ASN A 363 4.24 -27.20 6.10
C ASN A 363 4.39 -26.20 7.26
N PRO A 364 3.71 -26.42 8.41
CA PRO A 364 3.79 -25.50 9.55
C PRO A 364 5.19 -25.37 10.16
N MET A 365 6.08 -26.38 10.00
CA MET A 365 7.47 -26.28 10.48
C MET A 365 8.26 -25.26 9.64
N GLU A 366 8.15 -25.31 8.31
CA GLU A 366 8.83 -24.35 7.42
C GLU A 366 8.28 -22.94 7.65
N ARG A 367 6.95 -22.79 7.78
CA ARG A 367 6.32 -21.51 8.14
C ARG A 367 6.90 -20.92 9.43
N ASN A 368 6.99 -21.73 10.49
CA ASN A 368 7.55 -21.28 11.78
C ASN A 368 9.03 -20.87 11.70
N ILE A 369 9.84 -21.59 10.91
CA ILE A 369 11.25 -21.25 10.71
C ILE A 369 11.37 -19.90 10.01
N VAL A 370 10.65 -19.71 8.91
CA VAL A 370 10.68 -18.46 8.12
C VAL A 370 10.20 -17.28 8.97
N GLU A 371 9.07 -17.41 9.63
CA GLU A 371 8.49 -16.37 10.47
C GLU A 371 9.40 -15.97 11.64
N SER A 372 10.07 -16.94 12.27
CA SER A 372 10.95 -16.66 13.41
C SER A 372 12.30 -16.06 13.04
N THR A 373 12.70 -16.14 11.77
CA THR A 373 14.03 -15.74 11.29
C THR A 373 14.03 -14.51 10.40
N ILE A 374 12.91 -14.18 9.74
CA ILE A 374 12.79 -13.02 8.87
C ILE A 374 11.80 -12.04 9.50
N ASP A 375 12.33 -10.96 10.06
CA ASP A 375 11.51 -9.93 10.68
C ASP A 375 10.56 -9.29 9.64
N GLY A 376 9.27 -9.22 9.97
CA GLY A 376 8.25 -8.53 9.16
C GLY A 376 7.76 -9.28 7.91
N ILE A 377 8.23 -10.50 7.62
CA ILE A 377 7.64 -11.33 6.58
C ILE A 377 6.21 -11.75 6.98
N ALA A 378 5.30 -11.81 6.02
CA ALA A 378 3.97 -12.37 6.27
C ALA A 378 3.97 -13.87 5.99
N VAL A 379 3.45 -14.65 6.92
CA VAL A 379 3.38 -16.12 6.81
C VAL A 379 1.98 -16.57 7.20
N PRO A 380 1.03 -16.63 6.23
CA PRO A 380 -0.34 -17.04 6.51
C PRO A 380 -0.42 -18.50 6.97
N ASP A 381 -1.32 -18.77 7.90
CA ASP A 381 -1.68 -20.14 8.25
C ASP A 381 -2.75 -20.65 7.30
N LEU A 382 -2.31 -21.33 6.24
CA LEU A 382 -3.16 -21.67 5.10
C LEU A 382 -4.26 -22.68 5.40
N GLY A 383 -4.06 -23.55 6.43
CA GLY A 383 -4.98 -24.65 6.70
C GLY A 383 -5.00 -25.70 5.59
N ASP A 384 -6.18 -26.21 5.27
CA ASP A 384 -6.39 -27.17 4.18
C ASP A 384 -6.44 -26.45 2.80
N PRO A 385 -6.10 -27.11 1.69
CA PRO A 385 -6.00 -26.50 0.36
C PRO A 385 -7.24 -25.72 -0.09
N GLU A 386 -8.43 -26.15 0.26
CA GLU A 386 -9.70 -25.45 -0.01
C GLU A 386 -9.84 -24.10 0.70
N THR A 387 -8.98 -23.80 1.68
CA THR A 387 -8.99 -22.53 2.42
C THR A 387 -7.93 -21.54 1.95
N TYR A 388 -6.98 -21.95 1.11
CA TYR A 388 -5.82 -21.16 0.71
C TYR A 388 -6.20 -19.78 0.13
N ILE A 389 -7.10 -19.75 -0.85
CA ILE A 389 -7.55 -18.49 -1.47
C ILE A 389 -8.20 -17.59 -0.42
N ARG A 390 -9.12 -18.13 0.39
CA ARG A 390 -9.83 -17.36 1.41
C ARG A 390 -8.90 -16.75 2.46
N ILE A 391 -7.89 -17.52 2.90
CA ILE A 391 -6.89 -17.04 3.86
C ILE A 391 -6.02 -15.93 3.24
N MET A 392 -5.55 -16.13 2.02
CA MET A 392 -4.71 -15.15 1.32
C MET A 392 -5.46 -13.85 1.03
N ASP A 393 -6.71 -13.95 0.57
CA ASP A 393 -7.56 -12.80 0.25
C ASP A 393 -7.98 -12.03 1.52
N GLY A 394 -8.49 -12.75 2.51
CA GLY A 394 -8.93 -12.19 3.78
C GLY A 394 -7.82 -11.45 4.53
N ALA A 395 -6.56 -11.91 4.42
CA ALA A 395 -5.41 -11.26 5.05
C ALA A 395 -5.08 -9.88 4.46
N GLY A 396 -5.55 -9.56 3.24
CA GLY A 396 -5.40 -8.23 2.62
C GLY A 396 -3.96 -7.77 2.46
N TYR A 397 -3.04 -8.69 2.14
CA TYR A 397 -1.62 -8.37 1.94
C TYR A 397 -1.38 -7.44 0.76
N PHE A 398 -2.25 -7.52 -0.25
CA PHE A 398 -2.12 -6.88 -1.56
C PHE A 398 -3.29 -5.95 -1.88
N GLU A 399 -3.86 -5.29 -0.87
CA GLU A 399 -5.00 -4.39 -1.03
C GLU A 399 -4.76 -3.35 -2.13
N VAL A 400 -5.69 -3.20 -3.08
CA VAL A 400 -5.56 -2.28 -4.21
C VAL A 400 -6.35 -1.01 -3.93
N THR A 401 -5.66 0.12 -3.86
CA THR A 401 -6.27 1.45 -3.71
C THR A 401 -6.19 2.29 -4.98
N GLY A 402 -5.51 1.78 -5.99
CA GLY A 402 -5.36 2.35 -7.32
C GLY A 402 -4.42 1.45 -8.12
N LEU A 403 -4.64 1.35 -9.42
CA LEU A 403 -3.86 0.51 -10.31
C LEU A 403 -3.22 1.37 -11.40
N SER A 404 -1.92 1.61 -11.27
CA SER A 404 -1.16 2.39 -12.24
C SER A 404 -0.65 1.52 -13.40
N ALA A 405 -0.37 2.15 -14.55
CA ALA A 405 0.29 1.46 -15.66
C ALA A 405 1.67 0.89 -15.28
N ASP A 406 2.35 1.53 -14.33
CA ASP A 406 3.64 1.07 -13.79
C ASP A 406 3.48 -0.18 -12.91
N ASP A 407 2.36 -0.30 -12.19
CA ASP A 407 2.06 -1.51 -11.39
C ASP A 407 1.90 -2.72 -12.32
N LEU A 408 1.15 -2.58 -13.41
CA LEU A 408 0.94 -3.64 -14.40
C LEU A 408 2.24 -4.09 -15.08
N LYS A 409 3.21 -3.19 -15.27
CA LYS A 409 4.52 -3.48 -15.89
C LYS A 409 5.59 -3.91 -14.88
N ARG A 410 5.27 -3.96 -13.58
CA ARG A 410 6.27 -4.20 -12.52
C ARG A 410 7.06 -5.48 -12.74
N ASN A 411 6.41 -6.59 -13.08
CA ASN A 411 7.09 -7.87 -13.34
C ASN A 411 8.11 -7.78 -14.48
N GLU A 412 7.76 -7.11 -15.59
CA GLU A 412 8.67 -6.88 -16.72
C GLU A 412 9.89 -6.04 -16.30
N MET A 413 9.66 -5.00 -15.50
CA MET A 413 10.73 -4.15 -14.98
C MET A 413 11.70 -4.91 -14.08
N TYR A 414 11.20 -5.83 -13.24
CA TYR A 414 12.06 -6.66 -12.39
C TYR A 414 12.81 -7.74 -13.20
N LYS A 415 12.19 -8.35 -14.22
CA LYS A 415 12.89 -9.24 -15.16
C LYS A 415 14.04 -8.52 -15.86
N ALA A 416 13.79 -7.30 -16.33
CA ALA A 416 14.83 -6.45 -16.91
C ALA A 416 15.95 -6.16 -15.92
N ASN A 417 15.66 -5.97 -14.62
CA ASN A 417 16.67 -5.76 -13.58
C ASN A 417 17.55 -7.00 -13.37
N ILE A 418 16.98 -8.19 -13.36
CA ILE A 418 17.74 -9.45 -13.27
C ILE A 418 18.65 -9.59 -14.50
N SER A 419 18.14 -9.29 -15.71
CA SER A 419 18.94 -9.30 -16.93
C SER A 419 20.11 -8.31 -16.87
N ARG A 420 19.89 -7.11 -16.28
CA ARG A 420 20.95 -6.11 -16.03
C ARG A 420 22.01 -6.62 -15.06
N ALA A 421 21.59 -7.26 -13.97
CA ALA A 421 22.51 -7.82 -12.98
C ALA A 421 23.39 -8.91 -13.60
N THR A 422 22.80 -9.78 -14.42
CA THR A 422 23.51 -10.80 -15.18
C THR A 422 24.50 -10.17 -16.16
N ALA A 423 24.09 -9.12 -16.89
CA ALA A 423 24.98 -8.40 -17.80
C ALA A 423 26.12 -7.70 -17.03
N ALA A 424 25.85 -7.09 -15.87
CA ALA A 424 26.86 -6.44 -15.03
C ALA A 424 27.97 -7.40 -14.62
N ALA A 425 27.65 -8.67 -14.33
CA ALA A 425 28.62 -9.68 -13.95
C ALA A 425 29.66 -10.01 -15.03
N SER A 426 29.40 -9.64 -16.30
CA SER A 426 30.33 -9.83 -17.43
C SER A 426 31.35 -8.69 -17.59
N PHE A 427 31.21 -7.59 -16.86
CA PHE A 427 32.10 -6.43 -16.92
C PHE A 427 33.07 -6.43 -15.72
N THR A 428 34.31 -6.01 -15.95
CA THR A 428 35.32 -5.81 -14.90
C THR A 428 35.29 -4.35 -14.37
N ASP A 429 34.86 -3.40 -15.18
CA ASP A 429 34.70 -1.98 -14.84
C ASP A 429 33.22 -1.60 -14.80
N TYR A 430 32.80 -1.06 -13.65
CA TYR A 430 31.40 -0.71 -13.44
C TYR A 430 30.96 0.48 -14.29
N THR A 431 31.86 1.43 -14.55
CA THR A 431 31.57 2.59 -15.40
C THR A 431 31.36 2.19 -16.86
N GLU A 432 32.16 1.24 -17.35
CA GLU A 432 31.96 0.67 -18.68
C GLU A 432 30.62 -0.08 -18.79
N TYR A 433 30.26 -0.82 -17.74
CA TYR A 433 28.93 -1.42 -17.67
C TYR A 433 27.83 -0.37 -17.76
N LEU A 434 27.88 0.71 -16.94
CA LEU A 434 26.86 1.77 -16.96
C LEU A 434 26.75 2.42 -18.35
N LYS A 435 27.88 2.73 -19.00
CA LYS A 435 27.89 3.24 -20.38
C LYS A 435 27.25 2.28 -21.37
N SER A 436 27.43 0.97 -21.19
CA SER A 436 26.85 -0.05 -22.03
C SER A 436 25.33 -0.14 -21.94
N LEU A 437 24.71 0.43 -20.91
CA LEU A 437 23.25 0.50 -20.73
C LEU A 437 22.59 1.50 -21.65
N GLU A 438 23.32 2.45 -22.23
CA GLU A 438 22.82 3.52 -23.10
C GLU A 438 21.66 4.30 -22.45
N MET A 439 21.85 4.68 -21.19
CA MET A 439 20.82 5.30 -20.37
C MET A 439 20.44 6.70 -20.85
N LYS A 440 19.11 6.97 -20.87
CA LYS A 440 18.52 8.26 -21.14
C LYS A 440 17.59 8.64 -20.01
N ALA A 441 17.70 9.87 -19.50
CA ALA A 441 16.82 10.37 -18.47
C ALA A 441 16.06 11.60 -18.96
N GLU A 442 14.78 11.67 -18.58
CA GLU A 442 13.95 12.86 -18.61
C GLU A 442 13.87 13.39 -17.19
N ILE A 443 14.43 14.56 -16.92
CA ILE A 443 14.44 15.20 -15.60
C ILE A 443 13.77 16.56 -15.74
N LEU A 444 12.53 16.67 -15.24
CA LEU A 444 11.68 17.84 -15.43
C LEU A 444 10.94 18.23 -14.14
N PRO A 445 10.46 19.48 -14.02
CA PRO A 445 9.54 19.87 -12.95
C PRO A 445 8.28 18.98 -12.91
N PHE A 446 7.64 18.87 -11.75
CA PHE A 446 6.42 18.07 -11.60
C PHE A 446 5.39 18.44 -12.67
N SER A 447 4.81 17.40 -13.27
CA SER A 447 3.82 17.51 -14.33
C SER A 447 2.52 16.81 -13.91
N PRO A 448 1.36 17.37 -14.25
CA PRO A 448 0.06 16.74 -13.96
C PRO A 448 -0.04 15.29 -14.47
N MET A 449 0.61 14.98 -15.60
CA MET A 449 0.65 13.63 -16.17
C MET A 449 1.27 12.60 -15.24
N TYR A 450 2.25 12.99 -14.43
CA TYR A 450 2.97 12.08 -13.53
C TYR A 450 2.67 12.32 -12.06
N MET A 451 1.75 13.23 -11.72
CA MET A 451 1.48 13.63 -10.32
C MET A 451 1.09 12.46 -9.43
N ALA A 452 0.16 11.62 -9.88
CA ALA A 452 -0.23 10.41 -9.16
C ALA A 452 0.97 9.49 -8.89
N ARG A 453 1.83 9.27 -9.91
CA ARG A 453 3.02 8.44 -9.75
C ARG A 453 4.08 9.06 -8.85
N ILE A 454 4.27 10.37 -8.91
CA ILE A 454 5.17 11.11 -8.01
C ILE A 454 4.70 10.93 -6.57
N THR A 455 3.42 11.18 -6.29
CA THR A 455 2.80 10.98 -4.97
C THR A 455 2.92 9.53 -4.50
N GLU A 456 2.67 8.56 -5.36
CA GLU A 456 2.83 7.14 -5.05
C GLU A 456 4.26 6.82 -4.60
N LEU A 457 5.27 7.35 -5.29
CA LEU A 457 6.67 7.14 -4.93
C LEU A 457 7.01 7.71 -3.56
N THR A 458 6.45 8.89 -3.18
CA THR A 458 6.66 9.46 -1.83
C THR A 458 6.15 8.52 -0.76
N ASN A 459 5.07 7.79 -1.03
CA ASN A 459 4.42 6.90 -0.07
C ASN A 459 4.99 5.47 -0.06
N LYS A 460 5.52 4.99 -1.20
CA LYS A 460 6.00 3.60 -1.34
C LYS A 460 7.52 3.42 -1.24
N SER A 461 8.34 4.50 -1.32
CA SER A 461 9.81 4.41 -1.26
C SER A 461 10.32 4.47 0.17
N ASN A 462 11.10 3.46 0.58
CA ASN A 462 11.61 3.34 1.94
C ASN A 462 13.14 3.20 2.02
N GLN A 463 13.77 2.51 1.06
CA GLN A 463 15.21 2.22 1.09
C GLN A 463 16.03 3.43 0.69
N PHE A 464 15.70 4.05 -0.44
CA PHE A 464 16.30 5.29 -0.86
C PHE A 464 15.27 6.41 -0.67
N ASN A 465 15.20 6.94 0.54
CA ASN A 465 14.41 8.10 0.91
C ASN A 465 15.09 8.78 2.10
N LEU A 466 15.62 9.99 1.86
CA LEU A 466 16.49 10.69 2.79
C LEU A 466 15.75 11.21 4.03
N THR A 467 14.54 11.75 3.86
CA THR A 467 13.76 12.36 4.94
C THR A 467 12.53 11.53 5.33
N THR A 468 12.20 10.52 4.55
CA THR A 468 11.01 9.65 4.72
C THR A 468 9.66 10.40 4.79
N ARG A 469 9.62 11.63 4.30
CA ARG A 469 8.39 12.43 4.19
C ARG A 469 7.38 11.72 3.31
N ARG A 470 6.13 11.73 3.71
CA ARG A 470 4.99 11.18 2.97
C ARG A 470 4.08 12.32 2.59
N CYS A 471 3.67 12.35 1.33
CA CYS A 471 2.86 13.44 0.81
C CYS A 471 1.53 12.91 0.26
N THR A 472 0.51 13.71 0.42
CA THR A 472 -0.75 13.58 -0.32
C THR A 472 -0.57 14.17 -1.73
N GLN A 473 -1.49 13.86 -2.63
CA GLN A 473 -1.44 14.44 -3.98
C GLN A 473 -1.64 15.95 -3.94
N ALA A 474 -2.54 16.45 -3.08
CA ALA A 474 -2.75 17.89 -2.91
C ALA A 474 -1.49 18.63 -2.44
N GLU A 475 -0.73 18.05 -1.50
CA GLU A 475 0.55 18.62 -1.10
C GLU A 475 1.53 18.63 -2.26
N THR A 476 1.61 17.53 -3.03
CA THR A 476 2.50 17.42 -4.18
C THR A 476 2.15 18.45 -5.28
N GLU A 477 0.87 18.64 -5.54
CA GLU A 477 0.35 19.67 -6.46
C GLU A 477 0.59 21.10 -5.94
N SER A 478 0.44 21.32 -4.64
CA SER A 478 0.74 22.60 -4.00
C SER A 478 2.22 22.96 -4.15
N PHE A 479 3.13 22.01 -3.93
CA PHE A 479 4.56 22.24 -4.14
C PHE A 479 4.89 22.54 -5.61
N ALA A 480 4.22 21.89 -6.55
CA ALA A 480 4.40 22.15 -7.98
C ALA A 480 3.93 23.56 -8.40
N ALA A 481 2.93 24.11 -7.71
CA ALA A 481 2.35 25.42 -7.99
C ALA A 481 3.09 26.57 -7.28
N ASP A 482 3.88 26.29 -6.23
CA ASP A 482 4.56 27.31 -5.45
C ASP A 482 5.88 27.74 -6.11
N PRO A 483 6.05 29.02 -6.50
CA PRO A 483 7.26 29.52 -7.13
C PRO A 483 8.51 29.45 -6.24
N ASN A 484 8.37 29.30 -4.91
CA ASN A 484 9.48 29.13 -3.99
C ASN A 484 10.03 27.71 -3.98
N TYR A 485 9.27 26.74 -4.52
CA TYR A 485 9.71 25.36 -4.63
C TYR A 485 10.53 25.13 -5.92
N ILE A 486 11.45 24.17 -5.83
CA ILE A 486 11.99 23.43 -6.97
C ILE A 486 11.49 22.00 -6.83
N THR A 487 10.83 21.51 -7.87
CA THR A 487 10.29 20.15 -7.91
C THR A 487 10.86 19.45 -9.14
N LEU A 488 11.37 18.23 -8.99
CA LEU A 488 11.92 17.43 -10.08
C LEU A 488 11.44 15.99 -9.98
N TYR A 489 10.95 15.46 -11.09
CA TYR A 489 10.85 14.03 -11.30
C TYR A 489 11.92 13.57 -12.29
N GLY A 490 12.39 12.35 -12.12
CA GLY A 490 13.33 11.71 -13.04
C GLY A 490 12.77 10.41 -13.58
N LYS A 491 12.70 10.30 -14.92
CA LYS A 491 12.34 9.09 -15.65
C LYS A 491 13.58 8.52 -16.30
N LEU A 492 13.77 7.18 -16.24
CA LEU A 492 14.95 6.54 -16.78
C LEU A 492 14.58 5.43 -17.77
N ILE A 493 15.22 5.47 -18.94
CA ILE A 493 15.11 4.46 -19.99
C ILE A 493 16.51 3.92 -20.29
N ASP A 494 16.66 2.63 -20.50
CA ASP A 494 17.91 2.00 -20.96
C ASP A 494 17.63 0.91 -21.99
N LYS A 495 18.67 0.23 -22.51
CA LYS A 495 18.55 -0.80 -23.53
C LYS A 495 17.65 -2.00 -23.14
N PHE A 496 17.39 -2.20 -21.85
CA PHE A 496 16.52 -3.27 -21.35
C PHE A 496 15.07 -2.82 -21.16
N GLY A 497 14.77 -1.50 -21.24
CA GLY A 497 13.42 -0.98 -21.21
C GLY A 497 13.24 0.32 -20.46
N ASP A 498 11.98 0.78 -20.40
CA ASP A 498 11.52 1.98 -19.69
C ASP A 498 11.27 1.64 -18.21
N ASN A 499 11.97 2.32 -17.31
CA ASN A 499 11.78 2.17 -15.87
C ASN A 499 10.69 3.11 -15.30
N GLY A 500 10.10 3.96 -16.13
CA GLY A 500 9.13 4.97 -15.71
C GLY A 500 9.72 6.07 -14.83
N VAL A 501 8.87 6.76 -14.06
CA VAL A 501 9.31 7.73 -13.05
C VAL A 501 9.93 6.99 -11.88
N VAL A 502 11.20 7.27 -11.61
CA VAL A 502 12.05 6.52 -10.67
C VAL A 502 12.72 7.36 -9.61
N SER A 503 12.79 8.68 -9.76
CA SER A 503 13.34 9.59 -8.76
C SER A 503 12.46 10.82 -8.60
N VAL A 504 12.38 11.32 -7.38
CA VAL A 504 11.64 12.53 -7.01
C VAL A 504 12.49 13.36 -6.06
N VAL A 505 12.64 14.64 -6.37
CA VAL A 505 13.30 15.63 -5.51
C VAL A 505 12.42 16.86 -5.46
N PHE A 506 12.19 17.38 -4.27
CA PHE A 506 11.63 18.71 -4.10
C PHE A 506 12.13 19.38 -2.83
N GLY A 507 12.08 20.68 -2.83
CA GLY A 507 12.46 21.53 -1.72
C GLY A 507 12.07 22.97 -1.97
N HIS A 508 12.36 23.84 -1.02
CA HIS A 508 11.97 25.24 -1.06
C HIS A 508 13.12 26.18 -0.68
N VAL A 509 13.02 27.41 -1.12
CA VAL A 509 13.90 28.49 -0.66
C VAL A 509 13.52 28.80 0.79
N ASN A 510 14.49 28.66 1.70
CA ASN A 510 14.29 28.92 3.11
C ASN A 510 14.48 30.42 3.39
N ASP A 511 13.39 31.16 3.47
CA ASP A 511 13.41 32.61 3.71
C ASP A 511 13.84 32.97 5.13
N GLU A 512 13.66 32.04 6.11
CA GLU A 512 14.02 32.30 7.53
C GLU A 512 15.55 32.27 7.74
N ASP A 513 16.24 31.36 7.09
CA ASP A 513 17.69 31.19 7.21
C ASP A 513 18.48 31.91 6.12
N SER A 514 17.80 32.38 5.06
CA SER A 514 18.42 33.15 3.98
C SER A 514 18.74 34.58 4.41
N THR A 515 19.84 35.10 3.90
CA THR A 515 20.23 36.50 4.06
C THR A 515 20.31 37.19 2.69
N PRO A 516 20.37 38.53 2.63
CA PRO A 516 20.55 39.22 1.34
C PRO A 516 21.79 38.78 0.55
N ASP A 517 22.82 38.27 1.24
CA ASP A 517 24.09 37.86 0.65
C ASP A 517 24.24 36.33 0.52
N CYS A 518 23.28 35.54 1.03
CA CYS A 518 23.33 34.08 0.98
C CYS A 518 21.91 33.49 0.99
N LYS A 519 21.48 33.01 -0.15
CA LYS A 519 20.16 32.36 -0.34
C LYS A 519 20.28 30.85 -0.18
N ILE A 520 19.50 30.30 0.73
CA ILE A 520 19.54 28.87 1.09
C ILE A 520 18.33 28.15 0.52
N PHE A 521 18.55 26.97 -0.05
CA PHE A 521 17.51 26.06 -0.51
C PHE A 521 17.53 24.78 0.30
N ASP A 522 16.41 24.42 0.90
CA ASP A 522 16.24 23.19 1.70
C ASP A 522 15.62 22.07 0.86
N ILE A 523 16.28 20.92 0.81
CA ILE A 523 15.72 19.71 0.20
C ILE A 523 14.76 19.04 1.20
N ASP A 524 13.46 19.16 0.95
CA ASP A 524 12.42 18.55 1.80
C ASP A 524 12.33 17.05 1.60
N LEU A 525 12.51 16.60 0.37
CA LEU A 525 12.49 15.19 0.02
C LEU A 525 13.44 14.89 -1.14
N TRP A 526 14.18 13.81 -0.99
CA TRP A 526 14.82 13.11 -2.10
C TRP A 526 14.64 11.62 -1.95
N LEU A 527 14.04 11.02 -2.96
CA LEU A 527 13.83 9.58 -3.02
C LEU A 527 14.16 9.02 -4.41
N MET A 528 14.42 7.73 -4.42
CA MET A 528 14.60 6.96 -5.63
C MET A 528 14.02 5.56 -5.50
N SER A 529 13.48 5.04 -6.59
CA SER A 529 12.98 3.66 -6.67
C SER A 529 14.12 2.66 -6.54
N CYS A 530 13.90 1.58 -5.80
CA CYS A 530 14.87 0.49 -5.67
C CYS A 530 15.25 -0.15 -7.04
N ARG A 531 14.44 0.06 -8.07
CA ARG A 531 14.66 -0.46 -9.43
C ARG A 531 15.88 0.13 -10.13
N VAL A 532 16.32 1.34 -9.74
CA VAL A 532 17.41 2.07 -10.43
C VAL A 532 18.59 2.42 -9.55
N LEU A 533 18.70 1.79 -8.39
CA LEU A 533 19.82 2.00 -7.49
C LEU A 533 21.14 1.64 -8.17
N LYS A 534 22.19 2.39 -7.84
CA LYS A 534 23.56 2.23 -8.38
C LYS A 534 23.68 2.46 -9.90
N ARG A 535 22.80 3.29 -10.50
CA ARG A 535 22.89 3.64 -11.93
C ARG A 535 23.22 5.10 -12.17
N ASP A 536 23.71 5.79 -11.16
CA ASP A 536 24.10 7.22 -11.19
C ASP A 536 22.94 8.19 -11.56
N MET A 537 21.69 7.72 -11.44
CA MET A 537 20.52 8.60 -11.63
C MET A 537 20.51 9.75 -10.62
N GLU A 538 21.02 9.52 -9.43
CA GLU A 538 21.22 10.53 -8.40
C GLU A 538 22.20 11.63 -8.81
N CYS A 539 23.23 11.32 -9.61
CA CYS A 539 24.14 12.33 -10.13
C CYS A 539 23.46 13.22 -11.17
N ALA A 540 22.68 12.61 -12.07
CA ALA A 540 21.92 13.36 -13.08
C ALA A 540 20.84 14.27 -12.43
N MET A 541 20.12 13.77 -11.42
CA MET A 541 19.14 14.56 -10.66
C MET A 541 19.81 15.71 -9.90
N MET A 542 21.01 15.47 -9.35
CA MET A 542 21.77 16.49 -8.63
C MET A 542 22.20 17.62 -9.55
N ASP A 543 22.76 17.28 -10.72
CA ASP A 543 23.21 18.27 -11.69
C ASP A 543 22.06 19.20 -12.11
N GLU A 544 20.87 18.64 -12.34
CA GLU A 544 19.68 19.43 -12.71
C GLU A 544 19.14 20.26 -11.54
N LEU A 545 19.16 19.71 -10.30
CA LEU A 545 18.77 20.46 -9.10
C LEU A 545 19.69 21.69 -8.90
N VAL A 546 21.00 21.51 -9.00
CA VAL A 546 21.97 22.61 -8.85
C VAL A 546 21.81 23.64 -9.97
N ARG A 547 21.55 23.20 -11.20
CA ARG A 547 21.30 24.11 -12.33
C ARG A 547 20.10 25.02 -12.04
N LEU A 548 18.95 24.44 -11.62
CA LEU A 548 17.74 25.19 -11.27
C LEU A 548 17.92 26.08 -10.04
N ALA A 549 18.66 25.60 -9.04
CA ALA A 549 18.98 26.38 -7.85
C ALA A 549 19.80 27.65 -8.22
N LYS A 550 20.80 27.52 -9.09
CA LYS A 550 21.57 28.67 -9.62
C LYS A 550 20.69 29.65 -10.38
N GLU A 551 19.76 29.17 -11.20
CA GLU A 551 18.80 30.01 -11.92
C GLU A 551 17.90 30.84 -11.00
N LYS A 552 17.59 30.28 -9.79
CA LYS A 552 16.86 30.99 -8.73
C LYS A 552 17.75 31.87 -7.84
N GLY A 553 19.07 31.93 -8.12
CA GLY A 553 20.03 32.70 -7.32
C GLY A 553 20.27 32.09 -5.94
N VAL A 554 20.20 30.78 -5.81
CA VAL A 554 20.50 30.04 -4.58
C VAL A 554 22.00 29.85 -4.46
N ASP A 555 22.58 30.23 -3.32
CA ASP A 555 24.00 30.12 -3.02
C ASP A 555 24.35 28.77 -2.37
N LYS A 556 23.44 28.25 -1.53
CA LYS A 556 23.63 27.00 -0.81
C LYS A 556 22.43 26.07 -0.93
N ILE A 557 22.70 24.77 -1.14
CA ILE A 557 21.70 23.71 -1.05
C ILE A 557 21.93 22.92 0.24
N ARG A 558 20.89 22.86 1.07
CA ARG A 558 20.92 22.15 2.35
C ARG A 558 20.13 20.85 2.24
N GLY A 559 20.77 19.76 2.63
CA GLY A 559 20.20 18.43 2.59
C GLY A 559 20.03 17.83 3.99
N PHE A 560 18.99 17.04 4.18
CA PHE A 560 18.64 16.41 5.45
C PHE A 560 18.61 14.90 5.30
N TYR A 561 19.16 14.20 6.29
CA TYR A 561 19.03 12.76 6.39
C TYR A 561 18.45 12.38 7.76
N TYR A 562 17.32 11.68 7.76
CA TYR A 562 16.66 11.15 8.95
C TYR A 562 16.73 9.63 8.95
N PRO A 563 17.52 9.01 9.87
CA PRO A 563 17.78 7.59 9.86
C PRO A 563 16.53 6.76 10.18
N THR A 564 16.36 5.67 9.45
CA THR A 564 15.37 4.64 9.71
C THR A 564 16.01 3.26 9.61
N ALA A 565 15.28 2.21 10.03
CA ALA A 565 15.74 0.83 9.86
C ALA A 565 15.97 0.47 8.38
N LYS A 566 15.24 1.13 7.45
CA LYS A 566 15.21 0.78 6.02
C LYS A 566 16.10 1.64 5.12
N ASN A 567 16.45 2.88 5.51
CA ASN A 567 17.20 3.81 4.66
C ASN A 567 18.70 3.95 5.00
N LYS A 568 19.25 3.01 5.74
CA LYS A 568 20.68 3.03 6.14
C LYS A 568 21.64 3.14 4.95
N MET A 569 21.24 2.64 3.78
CA MET A 569 22.05 2.67 2.58
C MET A 569 22.34 4.08 2.03
N VAL A 570 21.53 5.07 2.42
CA VAL A 570 21.68 6.47 1.98
C VAL A 570 22.28 7.37 3.06
N LYS A 571 22.84 6.81 4.13
CA LYS A 571 23.45 7.57 5.23
C LYS A 571 24.54 8.51 4.75
N GLU A 572 25.41 8.03 3.87
CA GLU A 572 26.55 8.79 3.33
C GLU A 572 26.23 9.49 2.00
N PHE A 573 24.95 9.53 1.60
CA PHE A 573 24.50 10.04 0.31
C PHE A 573 25.03 11.45 0.00
N TYR A 574 24.91 12.36 0.95
CA TYR A 574 25.36 13.75 0.78
C TYR A 574 26.88 13.87 0.80
N ALA A 575 27.58 13.11 1.67
CA ALA A 575 29.06 13.07 1.70
C ALA A 575 29.63 12.63 0.35
N ASP A 576 29.09 11.54 -0.22
CA ASP A 576 29.53 11.00 -1.51
C ASP A 576 29.33 12.00 -2.67
N ARG A 577 28.44 12.99 -2.48
CA ARG A 577 28.11 14.03 -3.48
C ARG A 577 28.70 15.40 -3.16
N GLY A 578 29.65 15.42 -2.21
CA GLY A 578 30.47 16.60 -1.93
C GLY A 578 29.81 17.66 -1.07
N TYR A 579 28.75 17.30 -0.35
CA TYR A 579 28.21 18.16 0.70
C TYR A 579 29.12 18.12 1.94
N THR A 580 29.14 19.23 2.65
CA THR A 580 29.80 19.34 3.95
C THR A 580 28.79 19.13 5.06
N LYS A 581 29.11 18.25 6.02
CA LYS A 581 28.25 18.00 7.18
C LYS A 581 28.26 19.20 8.13
N VAL A 582 27.08 19.72 8.43
CA VAL A 582 26.89 20.88 9.31
C VAL A 582 26.57 20.46 10.75
N SER A 583 25.69 19.48 10.91
CA SER A 583 25.26 19.03 12.24
C SER A 583 24.81 17.57 12.25
N GLU A 584 24.80 17.00 13.46
CA GLU A 584 24.20 15.70 13.77
C GLU A 584 23.63 15.79 15.18
N ASP A 585 22.38 15.31 15.34
CA ASP A 585 21.74 15.25 16.65
C ASP A 585 21.89 13.88 17.34
N GLU A 586 21.32 13.74 18.53
CA GLU A 586 21.40 12.50 19.32
C GLU A 586 20.64 11.32 18.66
N GLU A 587 19.67 11.61 17.79
CA GLU A 587 18.90 10.59 17.03
C GLU A 587 19.63 10.17 15.75
N GLY A 588 20.73 10.83 15.41
CA GLY A 588 21.53 10.59 14.21
C GLY A 588 20.96 11.29 12.97
N ASN A 589 20.05 12.26 13.14
CA ASN A 589 19.62 13.14 12.06
C ASN A 589 20.81 14.04 11.67
N THR A 590 21.05 14.20 10.38
CA THR A 590 22.19 14.99 9.89
C THR A 590 21.74 16.06 8.92
N VAL A 591 22.44 17.20 8.98
CA VAL A 591 22.29 18.34 8.08
C VAL A 591 23.56 18.53 7.29
N TRP A 592 23.43 18.76 6.00
CA TRP A 592 24.53 18.87 5.04
C TRP A 592 24.33 20.10 4.16
N GLU A 593 25.42 20.76 3.78
CA GLU A 593 25.40 21.92 2.86
C GLU A 593 26.31 21.72 1.66
N LEU A 594 25.87 22.23 0.51
CA LEU A 594 26.62 22.30 -0.72
C LEU A 594 26.58 23.75 -1.26
N GLU A 595 27.75 24.34 -1.50
CA GLU A 595 27.86 25.60 -2.24
C GLU A 595 27.52 25.36 -3.71
N THR A 596 26.67 26.21 -4.29
CA THR A 596 26.32 26.10 -5.72
C THR A 596 27.42 26.67 -6.61
N GLU A 597 28.18 27.69 -6.12
CA GLU A 597 29.32 28.23 -6.81
C GLU A 597 30.45 27.19 -6.90
N GLY A 598 31.04 27.02 -8.07
CA GLY A 598 32.10 26.04 -8.30
C GLY A 598 31.62 24.58 -8.42
N TYR A 599 30.32 24.32 -8.34
CA TYR A 599 29.80 22.96 -8.58
C TYR A 599 30.04 22.52 -10.02
N GLU A 600 30.65 21.36 -10.18
CA GLU A 600 30.88 20.68 -11.45
C GLU A 600 29.91 19.50 -11.61
N ASN A 601 29.38 19.33 -12.82
CA ASN A 601 28.46 18.22 -13.12
C ASN A 601 29.12 16.87 -12.86
N ARG A 602 28.39 15.95 -12.24
CA ARG A 602 28.87 14.63 -11.82
C ARG A 602 28.33 13.50 -12.69
N ASN A 603 27.26 13.74 -13.42
CA ASN A 603 26.72 12.75 -14.35
C ASN A 603 27.63 12.59 -15.56
N SER A 604 28.04 11.35 -15.84
CA SER A 604 28.92 11.01 -16.96
C SER A 604 28.43 9.83 -17.81
N VAL A 605 27.31 9.21 -17.41
CA VAL A 605 26.83 7.94 -18.01
C VAL A 605 25.38 7.97 -18.48
N ILE A 606 24.63 9.03 -18.14
CA ILE A 606 23.23 9.19 -18.51
C ILE A 606 23.09 10.38 -19.44
N ALA A 607 22.48 10.19 -20.61
CA ALA A 607 22.08 11.31 -21.48
C ALA A 607 20.79 11.93 -20.90
N VAL A 608 20.85 13.20 -20.49
CA VAL A 608 19.71 13.95 -19.97
C VAL A 608 19.16 14.84 -21.09
N ASN A 609 17.83 14.78 -21.33
CA ASN A 609 17.13 15.57 -22.36
C ASN A 609 16.57 16.85 -21.77
#